data_41ca9156b540f621c77b2a122ecb2418
#
_entry.id   41ca9156b540f621c77b2a122ecb2418
#
_cell.length_a   1.000
_cell.length_b   1.000
_cell.length_c   1.000
_cell.angle_alpha   90.00
_cell.angle_beta   90.00
_cell.angle_gamma   90.00
#
_symmetry.space_group_name_H-M   'P 1'
#
loop_
_entity.id
_entity.type
_entity.pdbx_description
1 polymer ?
#
loop_
_entity_poly.entity_id
_entity_poly.type
_entity_poly.pdbx_seq_one_letter_code
_entity_poly.pdbx_strand_id
1 'polypeptide(L)'
;MRTLVSAGCALAFFGLTVCAQAPSNGPINALLLKGYHPDSSLVAPVTDAVKARFEVIDAHSHTYAKTPAEVARWVRLMDAAGVETTLILTGATGQRFDDLVALYLKPYPTRFQIYCGLDTAHIDAPDYPIRAAAELERCYRQGARGFGELIDKGSGLTPGALLPRNKRLHPDDPRLDLFWKKCAELKLPVNLHLADHPSAWRPPDAHQERSVEYQEYNQFGRDVPSYEEMLLFRERTLEHHPETGFILCHLGNQGNDLGALSHLLDRYPKLNLDISARAYEVGRQPRFAAKFLTRYQDRILFGTDQSVSQEMYTSWWRILETADDYLTSDVGWRLYGLDLPASVLEALYRGNAKRLLNWE
;
A
#
# COMPACT_ATOMS: atom_id res chain seq x y z
N MET A 1 -12.52 61.17 73.82
CA MET A 1 -13.41 60.10 73.35
C MET A 1 -13.59 60.28 71.84
N ARG A 2 -12.93 59.44 71.03
CA ARG A 2 -12.98 59.50 69.57
C ARG A 2 -13.73 58.28 69.10
N THR A 3 -14.84 58.50 68.43
CA THR A 3 -15.68 57.49 67.78
C THR A 3 -15.08 57.14 66.41
N LEU A 4 -14.73 55.87 66.19
CA LEU A 4 -14.36 55.33 64.94
C LEU A 4 -15.60 54.85 64.15
N VAL A 5 -15.77 55.43 62.95
CA VAL A 5 -16.78 54.98 61.99
C VAL A 5 -16.07 54.03 61.02
N SER A 6 -16.52 52.79 61.01
CA SER A 6 -16.06 51.79 60.04
C SER A 6 -16.93 51.88 58.79
N ALA A 7 -16.28 52.16 57.66
CA ALA A 7 -16.89 52.10 56.35
C ALA A 7 -16.77 50.67 55.77
N GLY A 8 -17.90 49.94 55.67
CA GLY A 8 -17.99 48.66 55.02
C GLY A 8 -18.00 48.84 53.51
N CYS A 9 -17.05 48.30 52.82
CA CYS A 9 -16.96 48.24 51.35
C CYS A 9 -17.70 46.99 50.90
N ALA A 10 -18.90 47.13 50.32
CA ALA A 10 -19.65 46.06 49.70
C ALA A 10 -19.09 45.79 48.32
N LEU A 11 -18.37 44.69 48.11
CA LEU A 11 -17.96 44.17 46.79
C LEU A 11 -19.16 43.50 46.14
N ALA A 12 -19.73 44.15 45.14
CA ALA A 12 -20.72 43.52 44.27
C ALA A 12 -20.03 42.59 43.28
N PHE A 13 -20.17 41.29 43.47
CA PHE A 13 -19.77 40.30 42.45
C PHE A 13 -20.80 40.33 41.32
N PHE A 14 -20.46 40.94 40.20
CA PHE A 14 -21.14 40.71 38.93
C PHE A 14 -20.79 39.33 38.41
N GLY A 15 -21.65 38.35 38.65
CA GLY A 15 -21.58 37.04 38.02
C GLY A 15 -21.85 37.22 36.52
N LEU A 16 -20.80 37.14 35.71
CA LEU A 16 -20.93 36.95 34.26
C LEU A 16 -21.49 35.50 34.06
N THR A 17 -22.78 35.43 33.89
CA THR A 17 -23.43 34.21 33.39
C THR A 17 -23.04 34.10 31.91
N VAL A 18 -21.97 33.35 31.59
CA VAL A 18 -21.72 32.92 30.26
C VAL A 18 -22.84 31.97 29.88
N CYS A 19 -23.86 32.48 29.21
CA CYS A 19 -24.84 31.65 28.52
C CYS A 19 -24.03 30.87 27.45
N ALA A 20 -23.72 29.61 27.73
CA ALA A 20 -23.30 28.70 26.69
C ALA A 20 -24.47 28.63 25.68
N GLN A 21 -24.30 29.29 24.54
CA GLN A 21 -25.20 29.12 23.41
C GLN A 21 -25.26 27.63 23.08
N ALA A 22 -26.45 27.03 23.19
CA ALA A 22 -26.66 25.70 22.65
C ALA A 22 -26.21 25.67 21.18
N PRO A 23 -25.52 24.63 20.74
CA PRO A 23 -25.06 24.55 19.35
C PRO A 23 -26.31 24.72 18.45
N SER A 24 -26.23 25.69 17.55
CA SER A 24 -27.30 25.94 16.59
C SER A 24 -27.54 24.65 15.80
N ASN A 25 -28.75 24.12 15.74
CA ASN A 25 -29.14 23.03 14.86
C ASN A 25 -29.15 23.49 13.39
N GLY A 26 -28.05 24.10 12.96
CA GLY A 26 -27.87 24.68 11.64
C GLY A 26 -27.37 23.66 10.62
N PRO A 27 -26.99 24.13 9.40
CA PRO A 27 -26.61 23.29 8.27
C PRO A 27 -25.46 22.32 8.57
N ILE A 28 -24.65 22.56 9.60
CA ILE A 28 -23.53 21.68 9.97
C ILE A 28 -24.00 20.28 10.41
N ASN A 29 -25.19 20.16 11.01
CA ASN A 29 -25.73 18.86 11.42
C ASN A 29 -26.23 18.01 10.23
N ALA A 30 -26.41 18.64 9.07
CA ALA A 30 -26.77 17.99 7.82
C ALA A 30 -25.55 17.69 6.93
N LEU A 31 -24.34 18.05 7.37
CA LEU A 31 -23.12 17.81 6.62
C LEU A 31 -22.79 16.31 6.60
N LEU A 32 -22.77 15.75 5.40
CA LEU A 32 -22.36 14.37 5.23
C LEU A 32 -20.86 14.22 5.49
N LEU A 33 -20.46 13.11 6.11
CA LEU A 33 -19.05 12.82 6.42
C LEU A 33 -18.14 12.96 5.19
N LYS A 34 -18.59 12.52 4.02
CA LYS A 34 -17.88 12.65 2.74
C LYS A 34 -17.65 14.09 2.28
N GLY A 35 -18.39 15.04 2.83
CA GLY A 35 -18.23 16.47 2.56
C GLY A 35 -17.52 17.23 3.69
N TYR A 36 -17.04 16.52 4.71
CA TYR A 36 -16.35 17.13 5.85
C TYR A 36 -14.84 17.22 5.57
N HIS A 37 -14.40 18.37 5.10
CA HIS A 37 -13.00 18.67 4.78
C HIS A 37 -12.56 19.91 5.57
N PRO A 38 -12.33 19.80 6.89
CA PRO A 38 -11.99 20.96 7.70
C PRO A 38 -10.59 21.47 7.40
N ASP A 39 -10.45 22.78 7.29
CA ASP A 39 -9.14 23.44 7.29
C ASP A 39 -8.52 23.36 8.68
N SER A 40 -7.22 23.09 8.73
CA SER A 40 -6.49 23.09 9.99
C SER A 40 -6.23 24.52 10.46
N SER A 41 -6.50 24.79 11.74
CA SER A 41 -6.07 26.00 12.41
C SER A 41 -4.64 25.92 12.96
N LEU A 42 -3.99 24.76 12.86
CA LEU A 42 -2.61 24.58 13.30
C LEU A 42 -1.64 25.26 12.33
N VAL A 43 -0.67 25.99 12.89
CA VAL A 43 0.46 26.55 12.15
C VAL A 43 1.66 25.65 12.45
N ALA A 44 1.79 24.56 11.70
CA ALA A 44 2.90 23.65 11.81
C ALA A 44 3.96 23.94 10.73
N PRO A 45 5.25 23.69 11.00
CA PRO A 45 6.27 23.71 9.97
C PRO A 45 5.95 22.73 8.83
N VAL A 46 6.27 23.13 7.61
CA VAL A 46 6.11 22.30 6.41
C VAL A 46 7.49 22.15 5.77
N THR A 47 7.98 20.92 5.72
CA THR A 47 9.24 20.61 5.07
C THR A 47 9.05 20.55 3.56
N ASP A 48 9.92 21.22 2.82
CA ASP A 48 9.98 21.14 1.37
C ASP A 48 10.76 19.87 0.94
N ALA A 49 10.05 18.80 0.72
CA ALA A 49 10.59 17.48 0.37
C ALA A 49 10.25 17.11 -1.08
N VAL A 50 10.57 17.98 -2.03
CA VAL A 50 10.24 17.77 -3.46
C VAL A 50 10.96 16.56 -4.07
N LYS A 51 12.16 16.24 -3.56
CA LYS A 51 13.00 15.15 -4.04
C LYS A 51 13.43 14.27 -2.88
N ALA A 52 13.45 12.95 -3.10
CA ALA A 52 13.93 12.00 -2.11
C ALA A 52 15.39 12.28 -1.71
N ARG A 53 15.72 12.03 -0.44
CA ARG A 53 17.08 12.17 0.10
C ARG A 53 18.09 11.23 -0.55
N PHE A 54 17.63 10.04 -0.97
CA PHE A 54 18.41 9.02 -1.67
C PHE A 54 17.71 8.61 -2.96
N GLU A 55 18.44 7.98 -3.88
CA GLU A 55 17.83 7.39 -5.08
C GLU A 55 16.82 6.30 -4.70
N VAL A 56 15.70 6.28 -5.41
CA VAL A 56 14.55 5.42 -5.07
C VAL A 56 14.27 4.44 -6.20
N ILE A 57 14.03 3.19 -5.83
CA ILE A 57 13.35 2.19 -6.67
C ILE A 57 11.91 2.08 -6.17
N ASP A 58 10.94 2.51 -6.99
CA ASP A 58 9.52 2.30 -6.72
C ASP A 58 9.17 0.86 -7.11
N ALA A 59 9.11 -0.01 -6.11
CA ALA A 59 8.94 -1.46 -6.30
C ALA A 59 7.48 -1.88 -6.55
N HIS A 60 6.53 -0.93 -6.60
CA HIS A 60 5.13 -1.24 -6.83
C HIS A 60 4.42 -0.11 -7.57
N SER A 61 4.20 -0.31 -8.85
CA SER A 61 3.39 0.60 -9.66
C SER A 61 2.69 -0.17 -10.79
N HIS A 62 1.76 0.46 -11.47
CA HIS A 62 0.96 -0.17 -12.52
C HIS A 62 1.10 0.55 -13.88
N THR A 63 0.42 0.04 -14.89
CA THR A 63 0.42 0.60 -16.24
C THR A 63 -0.40 1.89 -16.33
N TYR A 64 -0.06 2.92 -15.54
CA TYR A 64 -0.79 4.20 -15.51
C TYR A 64 -0.61 5.01 -16.81
N ALA A 65 0.57 4.99 -17.41
CA ALA A 65 0.81 5.56 -18.73
C ALA A 65 0.38 4.59 -19.85
N LYS A 66 -0.35 5.07 -20.83
CA LYS A 66 -0.91 4.26 -21.93
C LYS A 66 -0.29 4.61 -23.28
N THR A 67 0.45 5.69 -23.36
CA THR A 67 1.07 6.20 -24.58
C THR A 67 2.55 6.52 -24.36
N PRO A 68 3.39 6.51 -25.40
CA PRO A 68 4.81 6.90 -25.28
C PRO A 68 5.01 8.30 -24.69
N ALA A 69 4.11 9.25 -24.98
CA ALA A 69 4.18 10.60 -24.43
C ALA A 69 3.93 10.64 -22.91
N GLU A 70 2.99 9.82 -22.42
CA GLU A 70 2.72 9.69 -20.99
C GLU A 70 3.87 8.98 -20.27
N VAL A 71 4.48 7.95 -20.86
CA VAL A 71 5.67 7.28 -20.32
C VAL A 71 6.84 8.27 -20.22
N ALA A 72 7.08 9.07 -21.27
CA ALA A 72 8.10 10.11 -21.24
C ALA A 72 7.83 11.19 -20.18
N ARG A 73 6.56 11.54 -19.94
CA ARG A 73 6.17 12.44 -18.84
C ARG A 73 6.48 11.80 -17.48
N TRP A 74 6.17 10.52 -17.31
CA TRP A 74 6.46 9.80 -16.07
C TRP A 74 7.96 9.80 -15.77
N VAL A 75 8.82 9.54 -16.76
CA VAL A 75 10.27 9.60 -16.57
C VAL A 75 10.71 10.97 -16.06
N ARG A 76 10.15 12.07 -16.59
CA ARG A 76 10.47 13.42 -16.08
C ARG A 76 10.04 13.64 -14.63
N LEU A 77 8.89 13.08 -14.23
CA LEU A 77 8.45 13.14 -12.83
C LEU A 77 9.36 12.31 -11.91
N MET A 78 9.79 11.14 -12.37
CA MET A 78 10.79 10.34 -11.66
C MET A 78 12.10 11.13 -11.44
N ASP A 79 12.60 11.82 -12.48
CA ASP A 79 13.81 12.65 -12.38
C ASP A 79 13.66 13.76 -11.36
N ALA A 80 12.51 14.44 -11.37
CA ALA A 80 12.20 15.52 -10.42
C ALA A 80 12.08 15.00 -8.98
N ALA A 81 11.51 13.82 -8.80
CA ALA A 81 11.25 13.23 -7.48
C ALA A 81 12.43 12.43 -6.89
N GLY A 82 13.47 12.11 -7.70
CA GLY A 82 14.60 11.27 -7.27
C GLY A 82 14.37 9.77 -7.41
N VAL A 83 13.40 9.37 -8.26
CA VAL A 83 13.12 7.95 -8.53
C VAL A 83 14.01 7.46 -9.67
N GLU A 84 14.88 6.50 -9.37
CA GLU A 84 15.80 5.88 -10.34
C GLU A 84 15.06 4.94 -11.29
N THR A 85 14.28 4.03 -10.71
CA THR A 85 13.59 2.97 -11.46
C THR A 85 12.21 2.72 -10.85
N THR A 86 11.25 2.36 -11.70
CA THR A 86 9.91 1.91 -11.27
C THR A 86 9.64 0.50 -11.80
N LEU A 87 9.13 -0.38 -10.93
CA LEU A 87 8.66 -1.71 -11.28
C LEU A 87 7.18 -1.64 -11.66
N ILE A 88 6.88 -2.07 -12.88
CA ILE A 88 5.50 -2.08 -13.41
C ILE A 88 4.92 -3.48 -13.25
N LEU A 89 4.00 -3.63 -12.33
CA LEU A 89 3.25 -4.85 -12.07
C LEU A 89 2.08 -4.90 -13.06
N THR A 90 2.26 -5.62 -14.17
CA THR A 90 1.34 -5.49 -15.31
C THR A 90 0.10 -6.36 -15.19
N GLY A 91 0.17 -7.48 -14.46
CA GLY A 91 -0.85 -8.51 -14.49
C GLY A 91 -1.11 -9.09 -15.90
N ALA A 92 -0.23 -8.82 -16.87
CA ALA A 92 -0.41 -9.18 -18.28
C ALA A 92 0.41 -10.40 -18.68
N THR A 93 -0.12 -11.14 -19.67
CA THR A 93 0.52 -12.27 -20.35
C THR A 93 0.34 -12.12 -21.88
N GLY A 94 0.92 -13.02 -22.65
CA GLY A 94 0.76 -13.07 -24.10
C GLY A 94 1.13 -11.77 -24.79
N GLN A 95 0.41 -11.45 -25.85
CA GLN A 95 0.64 -10.24 -26.68
C GLN A 95 0.55 -8.94 -25.85
N ARG A 96 -0.38 -8.89 -24.87
CA ARG A 96 -0.52 -7.71 -24.02
C ARG A 96 0.76 -7.44 -23.19
N PHE A 97 1.43 -8.49 -22.72
CA PHE A 97 2.72 -8.34 -22.05
C PHE A 97 3.79 -7.80 -23.03
N ASP A 98 3.85 -8.34 -24.24
CA ASP A 98 4.81 -7.93 -25.25
C ASP A 98 4.61 -6.46 -25.67
N ASP A 99 3.37 -6.00 -25.77
CA ASP A 99 3.04 -4.60 -26.04
C ASP A 99 3.52 -3.67 -24.90
N LEU A 100 3.38 -4.09 -23.65
CA LEU A 100 3.87 -3.33 -22.49
C LEU A 100 5.38 -3.32 -22.40
N VAL A 101 6.07 -4.40 -22.76
CA VAL A 101 7.52 -4.42 -22.93
C VAL A 101 7.96 -3.38 -23.98
N ALA A 102 7.23 -3.29 -25.08
CA ALA A 102 7.52 -2.31 -26.14
C ALA A 102 7.25 -0.86 -25.69
N LEU A 103 6.26 -0.65 -24.84
CA LEU A 103 5.87 0.68 -24.36
C LEU A 103 6.80 1.21 -23.25
N TYR A 104 7.18 0.38 -22.30
CA TYR A 104 7.90 0.80 -21.10
C TYR A 104 9.38 0.40 -21.13
N LEU A 105 9.66 -0.90 -21.30
CA LEU A 105 11.00 -1.45 -21.08
C LEU A 105 11.95 -1.08 -22.23
N LYS A 106 11.53 -1.28 -23.49
CA LYS A 106 12.43 -1.05 -24.65
C LYS A 106 12.90 0.40 -24.77
N PRO A 107 12.03 1.43 -24.62
CA PRO A 107 12.45 2.82 -24.69
C PRO A 107 13.29 3.29 -23.48
N TYR A 108 13.02 2.70 -22.29
CA TYR A 108 13.60 3.14 -21.03
C TYR A 108 14.08 1.95 -20.16
N PRO A 109 15.07 1.16 -20.61
CA PRO A 109 15.44 -0.12 -19.99
C PRO A 109 16.04 0.01 -18.58
N THR A 110 16.53 1.18 -18.22
CA THR A 110 17.06 1.48 -16.87
C THR A 110 16.03 2.15 -15.96
N ARG A 111 14.92 2.66 -16.54
CA ARG A 111 13.93 3.43 -15.78
C ARG A 111 12.70 2.59 -15.39
N PHE A 112 12.42 1.54 -16.16
CA PHE A 112 11.33 0.63 -15.88
C PHE A 112 11.82 -0.81 -15.88
N GLN A 113 11.32 -1.57 -14.92
CA GLN A 113 11.32 -3.03 -14.95
C GLN A 113 9.89 -3.51 -15.02
N ILE A 114 9.66 -4.63 -15.65
CA ILE A 114 8.31 -5.09 -15.94
C ILE A 114 8.08 -6.49 -15.37
N TYR A 115 6.96 -6.66 -14.70
CA TYR A 115 6.52 -7.94 -14.13
C TYR A 115 5.35 -8.48 -14.97
N CYS A 116 5.32 -9.79 -15.18
CA CYS A 116 4.22 -10.43 -15.88
C CYS A 116 3.10 -10.87 -14.93
N GLY A 117 1.96 -11.23 -15.50
CA GLY A 117 0.81 -11.76 -14.80
C GLY A 117 0.66 -13.28 -14.89
N LEU A 118 -0.45 -13.80 -14.34
CA LEU A 118 -0.87 -15.19 -14.44
C LEU A 118 -1.86 -15.34 -15.62
N ASP A 119 -1.61 -16.31 -16.50
CA ASP A 119 -2.66 -16.73 -17.43
C ASP A 119 -3.67 -17.61 -16.68
N THR A 120 -4.89 -17.12 -16.53
CA THR A 120 -5.99 -17.81 -15.87
C THR A 120 -6.98 -18.45 -16.84
N ALA A 121 -6.66 -18.50 -18.13
CA ALA A 121 -7.49 -19.16 -19.12
C ALA A 121 -7.50 -20.70 -18.90
N HIS A 122 -8.68 -21.28 -18.92
CA HIS A 122 -8.86 -22.74 -18.81
C HIS A 122 -8.15 -23.37 -17.58
N ILE A 123 -8.34 -22.79 -16.41
CA ILE A 123 -7.73 -23.26 -15.13
C ILE A 123 -8.13 -24.70 -14.76
N ASP A 124 -9.25 -25.20 -15.28
CA ASP A 124 -9.72 -26.58 -15.03
C ASP A 124 -9.14 -27.60 -16.03
N ALA A 125 -8.36 -27.17 -17.03
CA ALA A 125 -7.73 -28.08 -17.98
C ALA A 125 -6.56 -28.83 -17.31
N PRO A 126 -6.40 -30.16 -17.58
CA PRO A 126 -5.35 -30.96 -16.95
C PRO A 126 -3.92 -30.46 -17.20
N ASP A 127 -3.70 -29.75 -18.31
CA ASP A 127 -2.41 -29.19 -18.71
C ASP A 127 -2.17 -27.76 -18.19
N TYR A 128 -3.12 -27.20 -17.44
CA TYR A 128 -3.03 -25.82 -16.94
C TYR A 128 -1.73 -25.52 -16.17
N PRO A 129 -1.27 -26.37 -15.21
CA PRO A 129 -0.02 -26.11 -14.50
C PRO A 129 1.19 -25.95 -15.41
N ILE A 130 1.24 -26.78 -16.46
CA ILE A 130 2.35 -26.76 -17.44
C ILE A 130 2.28 -25.50 -18.30
N ARG A 131 1.08 -25.13 -18.77
CA ARG A 131 0.90 -23.92 -19.60
C ARG A 131 1.20 -22.65 -18.83
N ALA A 132 0.72 -22.55 -17.59
CA ALA A 132 0.98 -21.40 -16.74
C ALA A 132 2.49 -21.20 -16.49
N ALA A 133 3.22 -22.27 -16.18
CA ALA A 133 4.67 -22.22 -16.01
C ALA A 133 5.42 -21.91 -17.32
N ALA A 134 4.96 -22.43 -18.44
CA ALA A 134 5.56 -22.13 -19.77
C ALA A 134 5.36 -20.67 -20.18
N GLU A 135 4.18 -20.09 -19.88
CA GLU A 135 3.93 -18.68 -20.16
C GLU A 135 4.79 -17.75 -19.27
N LEU A 136 4.95 -18.08 -18.00
CA LEU A 136 5.88 -17.36 -17.12
C LEU A 136 7.30 -17.36 -17.71
N GLU A 137 7.79 -18.50 -18.16
CA GLU A 137 9.11 -18.63 -18.75
C GLU A 137 9.21 -17.85 -20.08
N ARG A 138 8.12 -17.83 -20.88
CA ARG A 138 8.06 -16.98 -22.10
C ARG A 138 8.19 -15.51 -21.74
N CYS A 139 7.43 -15.02 -20.74
CA CYS A 139 7.51 -13.64 -20.28
C CYS A 139 8.90 -13.29 -19.74
N TYR A 140 9.53 -14.20 -19.00
CA TYR A 140 10.93 -14.03 -18.54
C TYR A 140 11.90 -13.80 -19.71
N ARG A 141 11.81 -14.62 -20.76
CA ARG A 141 12.62 -14.47 -21.97
C ARG A 141 12.35 -13.16 -22.71
N GLN A 142 11.14 -12.62 -22.61
CA GLN A 142 10.75 -11.31 -23.17
C GLN A 142 11.16 -10.13 -22.29
N GLY A 143 11.73 -10.37 -21.11
CA GLY A 143 12.27 -9.32 -20.24
C GLY A 143 11.56 -9.13 -18.91
N ALA A 144 10.60 -10.00 -18.52
CA ALA A 144 10.02 -9.96 -17.18
C ALA A 144 11.11 -10.17 -16.12
N ARG A 145 11.08 -9.38 -15.04
CA ARG A 145 11.98 -9.46 -13.90
C ARG A 145 11.30 -9.81 -12.59
N GLY A 146 10.05 -10.18 -12.65
CA GLY A 146 9.23 -10.62 -11.54
C GLY A 146 7.85 -11.00 -12.01
N PHE A 147 7.03 -11.42 -11.08
CA PHE A 147 5.66 -11.85 -11.29
C PHE A 147 4.71 -11.08 -10.35
N GLY A 148 3.65 -10.52 -10.88
CA GLY A 148 2.63 -9.80 -10.10
C GLY A 148 2.08 -8.56 -10.83
N GLU A 149 1.17 -7.86 -10.25
CA GLU A 149 0.58 -8.11 -8.94
C GLU A 149 -0.41 -9.27 -9.05
N LEU A 150 -0.28 -10.28 -8.18
CA LEU A 150 -1.23 -11.36 -8.10
C LEU A 150 -2.30 -11.02 -7.05
N ILE A 151 -3.49 -10.69 -7.51
CA ILE A 151 -4.56 -10.14 -6.69
C ILE A 151 -5.62 -11.19 -6.40
N ASP A 152 -5.86 -11.48 -5.11
CA ASP A 152 -7.00 -12.24 -4.64
C ASP A 152 -7.65 -11.55 -3.44
N LYS A 153 -8.82 -10.97 -3.66
CA LYS A 153 -9.64 -10.30 -2.64
C LYS A 153 -10.82 -11.17 -2.20
N GLY A 154 -10.67 -12.51 -2.30
CA GLY A 154 -11.67 -13.49 -1.89
C GLY A 154 -12.49 -14.09 -3.04
N SER A 155 -12.40 -13.54 -4.24
CA SER A 155 -13.04 -14.12 -5.43
C SER A 155 -12.17 -15.12 -6.19
N GLY A 156 -10.95 -15.33 -5.74
CA GLY A 156 -9.93 -16.10 -6.42
C GLY A 156 -9.18 -15.27 -7.46
N LEU A 157 -8.17 -15.88 -8.05
CA LEU A 157 -7.23 -15.27 -9.00
C LEU A 157 -7.80 -15.06 -10.41
N THR A 158 -9.03 -15.52 -10.67
CA THR A 158 -9.66 -15.41 -11.97
C THR A 158 -10.39 -14.08 -12.10
N PRO A 159 -9.97 -13.16 -12.97
CA PRO A 159 -10.63 -11.87 -13.11
C PRO A 159 -12.10 -12.01 -13.59
N GLY A 160 -12.97 -11.16 -13.08
CA GLY A 160 -14.32 -10.92 -13.59
C GLY A 160 -15.43 -11.54 -12.78
N ALA A 161 -15.80 -12.80 -12.98
CA ALA A 161 -16.94 -13.41 -12.32
C ALA A 161 -16.58 -14.06 -10.97
N LEU A 162 -17.45 -13.88 -9.97
CA LEU A 162 -17.37 -14.65 -8.73
C LEU A 162 -17.77 -16.11 -9.01
N LEU A 163 -16.77 -16.99 -9.15
CA LEU A 163 -16.99 -18.41 -9.35
C LEU A 163 -17.52 -19.09 -8.08
N PRO A 164 -18.21 -20.24 -8.19
CA PRO A 164 -18.48 -21.09 -7.02
C PRO A 164 -17.20 -21.38 -6.24
N ARG A 165 -17.27 -21.44 -4.90
CA ARG A 165 -16.10 -21.57 -4.01
C ARG A 165 -15.15 -22.68 -4.44
N ASN A 166 -15.67 -23.86 -4.76
CA ASN A 166 -14.89 -25.03 -5.18
C ASN A 166 -14.24 -24.94 -6.56
N LYS A 167 -14.47 -23.86 -7.29
CA LYS A 167 -13.86 -23.57 -8.60
C LYS A 167 -12.91 -22.40 -8.57
N ARG A 168 -12.83 -21.69 -7.46
CA ARG A 168 -11.91 -20.55 -7.32
C ARG A 168 -10.47 -21.06 -7.26
N LEU A 169 -9.59 -20.34 -7.89
CA LEU A 169 -8.16 -20.56 -7.80
C LEU A 169 -7.60 -19.56 -6.78
N HIS A 170 -7.14 -20.06 -5.63
CA HIS A 170 -6.44 -19.28 -4.62
C HIS A 170 -4.93 -19.52 -4.69
N PRO A 171 -4.07 -18.68 -4.12
CA PRO A 171 -2.62 -18.83 -4.22
C PRO A 171 -2.06 -20.14 -3.67
N ASP A 172 -2.75 -20.79 -2.72
CA ASP A 172 -2.38 -22.09 -2.12
C ASP A 172 -2.91 -23.32 -2.88
N ASP A 173 -3.52 -23.10 -4.05
CA ASP A 173 -4.08 -24.19 -4.86
C ASP A 173 -2.96 -25.02 -5.51
N PRO A 174 -2.98 -26.36 -5.41
CA PRO A 174 -1.95 -27.23 -5.99
C PRO A 174 -1.77 -27.08 -7.52
N ARG A 175 -2.75 -26.55 -8.24
CA ARG A 175 -2.60 -26.22 -9.66
C ARG A 175 -1.52 -25.17 -9.93
N LEU A 176 -1.11 -24.42 -8.91
CA LEU A 176 -0.06 -23.39 -8.98
C LEU A 176 1.32 -23.89 -8.51
N ASP A 177 1.45 -25.11 -7.98
CA ASP A 177 2.73 -25.60 -7.43
C ASP A 177 3.87 -25.53 -8.46
N LEU A 178 3.60 -25.97 -9.69
CA LEU A 178 4.59 -25.92 -10.77
C LEU A 178 4.95 -24.47 -11.16
N PHE A 179 3.98 -23.57 -11.05
CA PHE A 179 4.19 -22.15 -11.33
C PHE A 179 5.09 -21.50 -10.26
N TRP A 180 4.83 -21.74 -8.98
CA TRP A 180 5.66 -21.25 -7.88
C TRP A 180 7.08 -21.78 -7.96
N LYS A 181 7.22 -23.08 -8.23
CA LYS A 181 8.53 -23.69 -8.47
C LYS A 181 9.26 -23.01 -9.64
N LYS A 182 8.59 -22.68 -10.71
CA LYS A 182 9.18 -21.96 -11.86
C LYS A 182 9.60 -20.55 -11.48
N CYS A 183 8.85 -19.82 -10.66
CA CYS A 183 9.27 -18.52 -10.12
C CYS A 183 10.60 -18.66 -9.35
N ALA A 184 10.72 -19.68 -8.49
CA ALA A 184 11.94 -19.94 -7.74
C ALA A 184 13.14 -20.30 -8.63
N GLU A 185 12.95 -21.20 -9.63
CA GLU A 185 13.95 -21.59 -10.60
C GLU A 185 14.51 -20.39 -11.39
N LEU A 186 13.63 -19.49 -11.81
CA LEU A 186 13.99 -18.28 -12.55
C LEU A 186 14.43 -17.12 -11.64
N LYS A 187 14.39 -17.30 -10.31
CA LYS A 187 14.69 -16.28 -9.30
C LYS A 187 13.83 -15.01 -9.48
N LEU A 188 12.57 -15.18 -9.87
CA LEU A 188 11.63 -14.11 -10.03
C LEU A 188 10.92 -13.83 -8.70
N PRO A 189 10.98 -12.59 -8.16
CA PRO A 189 10.18 -12.21 -7.02
C PRO A 189 8.70 -12.19 -7.40
N VAL A 190 7.86 -12.52 -6.42
CA VAL A 190 6.40 -12.63 -6.56
C VAL A 190 5.72 -11.57 -5.70
N ASN A 191 5.06 -10.61 -6.30
CA ASN A 191 4.22 -9.64 -5.61
C ASN A 191 2.82 -10.23 -5.40
N LEU A 192 2.50 -10.54 -4.14
CA LEU A 192 1.25 -11.18 -3.73
C LEU A 192 0.37 -10.20 -2.97
N HIS A 193 -0.77 -9.83 -3.59
CA HIS A 193 -1.84 -9.06 -2.97
C HIS A 193 -2.97 -9.98 -2.55
N LEU A 194 -2.97 -10.38 -1.30
CA LEU A 194 -4.02 -11.24 -0.75
C LEU A 194 -4.85 -10.50 0.29
N ALA A 195 -6.16 -10.58 0.17
CA ALA A 195 -7.15 -9.82 0.92
C ALA A 195 -7.06 -8.29 0.65
N ASP A 196 -7.76 -7.53 1.45
CA ASP A 196 -7.65 -6.09 1.63
C ASP A 196 -7.57 -5.82 3.14
N HIS A 197 -7.57 -4.55 3.55
CA HIS A 197 -7.68 -4.19 4.96
C HIS A 197 -8.90 -4.87 5.61
N PRO A 198 -8.83 -5.35 6.87
CA PRO A 198 -9.93 -6.10 7.51
C PRO A 198 -11.27 -5.34 7.55
N SER A 199 -11.26 -4.02 7.44
CA SER A 199 -12.48 -3.22 7.30
C SER A 199 -13.32 -3.59 6.07
N ALA A 200 -12.71 -4.13 5.01
CA ALA A 200 -13.44 -4.58 3.83
C ALA A 200 -14.38 -5.78 4.12
N TRP A 201 -14.15 -6.52 5.20
CA TRP A 201 -14.99 -7.65 5.65
C TRP A 201 -16.00 -7.26 6.75
N ARG A 202 -16.05 -5.99 7.16
CA ARG A 202 -16.98 -5.50 8.18
C ARG A 202 -18.17 -4.79 7.55
N PRO A 203 -19.32 -4.71 8.26
CA PRO A 203 -20.43 -3.88 7.80
C PRO A 203 -19.98 -2.45 7.52
N PRO A 204 -20.36 -1.84 6.40
CA PRO A 204 -20.05 -0.43 6.11
C PRO A 204 -21.01 0.49 6.88
N ASP A 205 -20.89 0.52 8.19
CA ASP A 205 -21.77 1.29 9.12
C ASP A 205 -21.00 2.43 9.80
N ALA A 206 -21.67 3.09 10.76
CA ALA A 206 -21.12 4.22 11.49
C ALA A 206 -19.95 3.87 12.44
N HIS A 207 -19.71 2.59 12.71
CA HIS A 207 -18.67 2.12 13.62
C HIS A 207 -17.41 1.65 12.89
N GLN A 208 -17.47 1.53 11.56
CA GLN A 208 -16.31 1.16 10.76
C GLN A 208 -15.57 2.42 10.31
N GLU A 209 -14.33 2.59 10.74
CA GLU A 209 -13.54 3.80 10.47
C GLU A 209 -13.28 4.06 8.97
N ARG A 210 -13.32 3.04 8.11
CA ARG A 210 -13.08 3.12 6.67
C ARG A 210 -14.34 2.92 5.82
N SER A 211 -15.53 3.12 6.40
CA SER A 211 -16.81 2.94 5.70
C SER A 211 -16.93 3.77 4.41
N VAL A 212 -16.39 4.98 4.41
CA VAL A 212 -16.44 5.86 3.23
C VAL A 212 -15.57 5.31 2.10
N GLU A 213 -14.40 4.77 2.42
CA GLU A 213 -13.45 4.21 1.46
C GLU A 213 -13.91 2.86 0.90
N TYR A 214 -14.46 1.99 1.75
CA TYR A 214 -14.85 0.63 1.37
C TYR A 214 -16.31 0.47 0.93
N GLN A 215 -16.99 1.52 0.51
CA GLN A 215 -18.36 1.41 -0.02
C GLN A 215 -18.42 0.54 -1.28
N GLU A 216 -17.45 0.68 -2.18
CA GLU A 216 -17.43 -0.03 -3.47
C GLU A 216 -16.74 -1.39 -3.40
N TYR A 217 -15.79 -1.57 -2.50
CA TYR A 217 -14.92 -2.76 -2.40
C TYR A 217 -15.24 -3.65 -1.20
N ASN A 218 -16.37 -3.43 -0.52
CA ASN A 218 -16.75 -4.18 0.67
C ASN A 218 -17.07 -5.64 0.34
N GLN A 219 -16.53 -6.55 1.14
CA GLN A 219 -16.73 -8.00 1.03
C GLN A 219 -17.81 -8.53 1.98
N PHE A 220 -18.28 -7.68 2.92
CA PHE A 220 -19.30 -8.08 3.90
C PHE A 220 -20.59 -8.54 3.23
N GLY A 221 -21.07 -9.72 3.63
CA GLY A 221 -22.28 -10.31 3.08
C GLY A 221 -22.14 -10.96 1.69
N ARG A 222 -20.94 -10.91 1.10
CA ARG A 222 -20.65 -11.62 -0.16
C ARG A 222 -20.25 -13.06 0.10
N ASP A 223 -20.43 -13.92 -0.92
CA ASP A 223 -19.95 -15.31 -0.86
C ASP A 223 -18.42 -15.35 -1.14
N VAL A 224 -17.64 -14.89 -0.17
CA VAL A 224 -16.17 -14.93 -0.20
C VAL A 224 -15.64 -15.56 1.08
N PRO A 225 -14.39 -16.06 1.13
CA PRO A 225 -13.75 -16.48 2.37
C PRO A 225 -13.71 -15.34 3.39
N SER A 226 -13.69 -15.68 4.68
CA SER A 226 -13.45 -14.70 5.74
C SER A 226 -12.06 -14.08 5.61
N TYR A 227 -11.83 -12.95 6.27
CA TYR A 227 -10.51 -12.33 6.29
C TYR A 227 -9.44 -13.29 6.84
N GLU A 228 -9.76 -14.03 7.89
CA GLU A 228 -8.88 -15.01 8.51
C GLU A 228 -8.59 -16.18 7.57
N GLU A 229 -9.57 -16.68 6.81
CA GLU A 229 -9.37 -17.69 5.77
C GLU A 229 -8.43 -17.18 4.67
N MET A 230 -8.55 -15.91 4.29
CA MET A 230 -7.62 -15.30 3.31
C MET A 230 -6.18 -15.28 3.84
N LEU A 231 -5.99 -14.96 5.12
CA LEU A 231 -4.65 -15.01 5.74
C LEU A 231 -4.11 -16.45 5.78
N LEU A 232 -4.96 -17.46 5.99
CA LEU A 232 -4.55 -18.87 5.94
C LEU A 232 -4.12 -19.30 4.53
N PHE A 233 -4.77 -18.85 3.46
CA PHE A 233 -4.29 -19.10 2.09
C PHE A 233 -2.88 -18.55 1.89
N ARG A 234 -2.61 -17.34 2.37
CA ARG A 234 -1.27 -16.74 2.35
C ARG A 234 -0.25 -17.61 3.09
N GLU A 235 -0.55 -18.00 4.32
CA GLU A 235 0.39 -18.77 5.13
C GLU A 235 0.68 -20.12 4.50
N ARG A 236 -0.35 -20.84 4.01
CA ARG A 236 -0.15 -22.11 3.29
C ARG A 236 0.69 -21.94 2.02
N THR A 237 0.48 -20.85 1.26
CA THR A 237 1.31 -20.56 0.09
C THR A 237 2.78 -20.39 0.48
N LEU A 238 3.08 -19.62 1.55
CA LEU A 238 4.44 -19.40 2.03
C LEU A 238 5.09 -20.68 2.56
N GLU A 239 4.32 -21.55 3.24
CA GLU A 239 4.79 -22.81 3.80
C GLU A 239 5.09 -23.86 2.73
N HIS A 240 4.22 -23.97 1.71
CA HIS A 240 4.38 -24.96 0.64
C HIS A 240 5.49 -24.56 -0.36
N HIS A 241 5.80 -23.26 -0.48
CA HIS A 241 6.76 -22.76 -1.46
C HIS A 241 7.89 -21.91 -0.85
N PRO A 242 8.68 -22.46 0.10
CA PRO A 242 9.70 -21.72 0.85
C PRO A 242 10.88 -21.25 0.00
N GLU A 243 11.03 -21.78 -1.22
CA GLU A 243 12.08 -21.35 -2.17
C GLU A 243 11.65 -20.18 -3.05
N THR A 244 10.34 -19.87 -3.10
CA THR A 244 9.82 -18.74 -3.87
C THR A 244 10.01 -17.45 -3.08
N GLY A 245 10.57 -16.42 -3.73
CA GLY A 245 10.78 -15.10 -3.12
C GLY A 245 9.50 -14.27 -3.14
N PHE A 246 8.71 -14.33 -2.06
CA PHE A 246 7.47 -13.56 -1.95
C PHE A 246 7.70 -12.15 -1.41
N ILE A 247 6.98 -11.18 -2.00
CA ILE A 247 6.78 -9.82 -1.52
C ILE A 247 5.29 -9.66 -1.28
N LEU A 248 4.87 -9.51 -0.03
CA LEU A 248 3.47 -9.20 0.26
C LEU A 248 3.22 -7.72 0.02
N CYS A 249 2.32 -7.43 -0.89
CA CYS A 249 1.91 -6.07 -1.22
C CYS A 249 1.21 -5.40 -0.04
N HIS A 250 1.35 -4.08 0.09
CA HIS A 250 0.57 -3.25 1.00
C HIS A 250 0.70 -3.65 2.48
N LEU A 251 1.94 -3.93 2.94
CA LEU A 251 2.17 -4.48 4.28
C LEU A 251 1.35 -5.76 4.53
N GLY A 252 1.23 -6.61 3.50
CA GLY A 252 0.46 -7.85 3.57
C GLY A 252 -1.02 -7.65 3.90
N ASN A 253 -1.57 -6.44 3.64
CA ASN A 253 -2.90 -5.99 4.04
C ASN A 253 -3.19 -6.09 5.55
N GLN A 254 -2.13 -6.01 6.37
CA GLN A 254 -2.15 -6.00 7.84
C GLN A 254 -1.46 -4.76 8.43
N GLY A 255 -1.34 -3.67 7.68
CA GLY A 255 -0.73 -2.42 8.16
C GLY A 255 -1.40 -1.81 9.39
N ASN A 256 -2.64 -2.21 9.67
CA ASN A 256 -3.40 -1.87 10.88
C ASN A 256 -2.91 -2.63 12.13
N ASP A 257 -2.17 -3.74 11.97
CA ASP A 257 -1.61 -4.56 13.05
C ASP A 257 -0.15 -4.92 12.76
N LEU A 258 0.74 -3.97 12.99
CA LEU A 258 2.19 -4.17 12.82
C LEU A 258 2.77 -5.19 13.80
N GLY A 259 2.05 -5.48 14.91
CA GLY A 259 2.41 -6.54 15.85
C GLY A 259 2.27 -7.92 15.22
N ALA A 260 1.09 -8.24 14.69
CA ALA A 260 0.85 -9.48 13.96
C ALA A 260 1.78 -9.62 12.75
N LEU A 261 2.03 -8.52 12.02
CA LEU A 261 2.94 -8.50 10.89
C LEU A 261 4.40 -8.76 11.32
N SER A 262 4.81 -8.31 12.51
CA SER A 262 6.11 -8.63 13.09
C SER A 262 6.26 -10.14 13.34
N HIS A 263 5.24 -10.79 13.91
CA HIS A 263 5.26 -12.25 14.09
C HIS A 263 5.34 -13.01 12.77
N LEU A 264 4.67 -12.51 11.73
CA LEU A 264 4.75 -13.10 10.39
C LEU A 264 6.18 -13.01 9.82
N LEU A 265 6.82 -11.85 9.91
CA LEU A 265 8.19 -11.66 9.44
C LEU A 265 9.22 -12.46 10.25
N ASP A 266 9.01 -12.62 11.54
CA ASP A 266 9.87 -13.44 12.40
C ASP A 266 9.75 -14.94 12.04
N ARG A 267 8.53 -15.40 11.66
CA ARG A 267 8.28 -16.78 11.23
C ARG A 267 8.85 -17.11 9.85
N TYR A 268 8.78 -16.16 8.92
CA TYR A 268 9.22 -16.33 7.53
C TYR A 268 10.40 -15.41 7.18
N PRO A 269 11.66 -15.80 7.47
CA PRO A 269 12.81 -14.91 7.34
C PRO A 269 13.16 -14.50 5.91
N LYS A 270 12.66 -15.21 4.88
CA LYS A 270 12.83 -14.85 3.46
C LYS A 270 11.71 -13.94 2.93
N LEU A 271 10.64 -13.74 3.71
CA LEU A 271 9.49 -12.92 3.32
C LEU A 271 9.86 -11.44 3.26
N ASN A 272 9.45 -10.77 2.21
CA ASN A 272 9.55 -9.33 2.07
C ASN A 272 8.16 -8.70 2.00
N LEU A 273 8.09 -7.41 2.27
CA LEU A 273 6.87 -6.60 2.19
C LEU A 273 7.13 -5.37 1.33
N ASP A 274 6.08 -4.77 0.76
CA ASP A 274 6.13 -3.39 0.33
C ASP A 274 5.15 -2.51 1.13
N ILE A 275 5.39 -1.20 1.14
CA ILE A 275 4.55 -0.22 1.84
C ILE A 275 3.54 0.47 0.93
N SER A 276 3.43 0.06 -0.32
CA SER A 276 2.59 0.71 -1.34
C SER A 276 1.15 0.90 -0.86
N ALA A 277 0.57 2.04 -1.20
CA ALA A 277 -0.79 2.44 -0.80
C ALA A 277 -1.07 2.37 0.73
N ARG A 278 -0.03 2.38 1.59
CA ARG A 278 -0.18 2.29 3.06
C ARG A 278 0.32 3.52 3.81
N ALA A 279 0.35 4.66 3.13
CA ALA A 279 0.63 5.95 3.74
C ALA A 279 -0.25 6.21 4.98
N TYR A 280 -1.53 5.80 4.91
CA TYR A 280 -2.49 5.98 6.01
C TYR A 280 -2.16 5.14 7.25
N GLU A 281 -1.74 3.90 7.06
CA GLU A 281 -1.39 3.03 8.16
C GLU A 281 -0.09 3.49 8.82
N VAL A 282 0.95 3.77 8.04
CA VAL A 282 2.24 4.18 8.61
C VAL A 282 2.20 5.59 9.17
N GLY A 283 1.57 6.54 8.47
CA GLY A 283 1.50 7.94 8.91
C GLY A 283 0.55 8.21 10.07
N ARG A 284 -0.44 7.32 10.32
CA ARG A 284 -1.35 7.42 11.49
C ARG A 284 -0.78 6.82 12.77
N GLN A 285 0.24 5.96 12.67
CA GLN A 285 0.94 5.34 13.79
C GLN A 285 2.47 5.55 13.72
N PRO A 286 2.95 6.80 13.54
CA PRO A 286 4.32 7.07 13.11
C PRO A 286 5.38 6.49 14.06
N ARG A 287 5.15 6.53 15.36
CA ARG A 287 6.11 6.01 16.38
C ARG A 287 6.25 4.49 16.30
N PHE A 288 5.16 3.77 16.07
CA PHE A 288 5.21 2.31 15.93
C PHE A 288 5.72 1.91 14.55
N ALA A 289 5.25 2.59 13.50
CA ALA A 289 5.71 2.36 12.14
C ALA A 289 7.22 2.59 12.00
N ALA A 290 7.77 3.68 12.56
CA ALA A 290 9.21 3.92 12.53
C ALA A 290 10.01 2.80 13.21
N LYS A 291 9.55 2.29 14.37
CA LYS A 291 10.20 1.14 15.05
C LYS A 291 10.10 -0.14 14.21
N PHE A 292 8.95 -0.41 13.61
CA PHE A 292 8.72 -1.56 12.76
C PHE A 292 9.61 -1.53 11.51
N LEU A 293 9.62 -0.41 10.79
CA LEU A 293 10.45 -0.23 9.60
C LEU A 293 11.95 -0.32 9.92
N THR A 294 12.37 0.20 11.08
CA THR A 294 13.77 0.08 11.54
C THR A 294 14.13 -1.37 11.87
N ARG A 295 13.25 -2.11 12.56
CA ARG A 295 13.50 -3.51 12.92
C ARG A 295 13.63 -4.41 11.70
N TYR A 296 12.82 -4.19 10.67
CA TYR A 296 12.75 -5.02 9.47
C TYR A 296 13.29 -4.29 8.22
N GLN A 297 14.20 -3.33 8.41
CA GLN A 297 14.72 -2.46 7.36
C GLN A 297 15.32 -3.19 6.16
N ASP A 298 15.77 -4.43 6.36
CA ASP A 298 16.37 -5.30 5.32
C ASP A 298 15.34 -6.10 4.50
N ARG A 299 14.03 -5.97 4.80
CA ARG A 299 12.96 -6.78 4.17
C ARG A 299 11.75 -6.00 3.71
N ILE A 300 11.78 -4.68 3.79
CA ILE A 300 10.67 -3.82 3.39
C ILE A 300 11.10 -2.97 2.20
N LEU A 301 10.27 -2.94 1.16
CA LEU A 301 10.49 -2.18 -0.06
C LEU A 301 9.60 -0.94 -0.08
N PHE A 302 10.11 0.13 -0.65
CA PHE A 302 9.30 1.27 -1.05
C PHE A 302 8.49 0.90 -2.29
N GLY A 303 7.25 1.33 -2.34
CA GLY A 303 6.35 1.24 -3.48
C GLY A 303 5.23 2.26 -3.32
N THR A 304 4.67 2.72 -4.42
CA THR A 304 3.62 3.75 -4.40
C THR A 304 2.22 3.20 -4.59
N ASP A 305 2.00 2.39 -5.62
CA ASP A 305 0.68 1.93 -6.09
C ASP A 305 -0.33 3.08 -6.23
N GLN A 306 0.11 4.19 -6.75
CA GLN A 306 -0.69 5.40 -6.94
C GLN A 306 -0.46 6.02 -8.32
N SER A 307 -1.46 6.74 -8.82
CA SER A 307 -1.32 7.55 -10.04
C SER A 307 -0.18 8.54 -9.90
N VAL A 308 0.66 8.63 -10.92
CA VAL A 308 1.94 9.34 -10.87
C VAL A 308 1.75 10.85 -10.92
N SER A 309 2.18 11.52 -9.87
CA SER A 309 2.28 12.99 -9.80
C SER A 309 3.44 13.41 -8.91
N GLN A 310 3.83 14.67 -8.98
CA GLN A 310 4.85 15.23 -8.09
C GLN A 310 4.35 15.24 -6.64
N GLU A 311 3.08 15.56 -6.42
CA GLU A 311 2.44 15.64 -5.11
C GLU A 311 2.43 14.27 -4.43
N MET A 312 2.16 13.20 -5.18
CA MET A 312 2.18 11.83 -4.68
C MET A 312 3.57 11.48 -4.13
N TYR A 313 4.64 11.74 -4.90
CA TYR A 313 6.00 11.49 -4.43
C TYR A 313 6.37 12.37 -3.24
N THR A 314 6.10 13.67 -3.30
CA THR A 314 6.37 14.61 -2.20
C THR A 314 5.68 14.20 -0.91
N SER A 315 4.44 13.70 -0.96
CA SER A 315 3.73 13.22 0.23
C SER A 315 4.43 12.02 0.87
N TRP A 316 4.96 11.09 0.08
CA TRP A 316 5.75 9.96 0.59
C TRP A 316 7.07 10.42 1.23
N TRP A 317 7.80 11.37 0.59
CA TRP A 317 9.04 11.88 1.17
C TRP A 317 8.78 12.58 2.50
N ARG A 318 7.72 13.38 2.59
CA ARG A 318 7.33 14.01 3.86
C ARG A 318 6.98 12.99 4.93
N ILE A 319 6.28 11.93 4.61
CA ILE A 319 5.93 10.88 5.59
C ILE A 319 7.18 10.14 6.06
N LEU A 320 8.09 9.77 5.18
CA LEU A 320 9.20 8.89 5.52
C LEU A 320 10.43 9.65 6.08
N GLU A 321 10.73 10.85 5.56
CA GLU A 321 12.00 11.56 5.79
C GLU A 321 11.91 12.68 6.81
N THR A 322 10.71 13.12 7.21
CA THR A 322 10.53 14.30 8.07
C THR A 322 9.84 13.95 9.38
N ALA A 323 9.93 14.88 10.34
CA ALA A 323 9.15 14.87 11.57
C ALA A 323 7.91 15.81 11.47
N ASP A 324 7.43 16.10 10.27
CA ASP A 324 6.31 17.00 10.06
C ASP A 324 5.04 16.49 10.74
N ASP A 325 4.33 17.40 11.38
CA ASP A 325 3.05 17.13 12.03
C ASP A 325 1.88 17.45 11.10
N TYR A 326 0.79 16.73 11.27
CA TYR A 326 -0.54 17.09 10.76
C TYR A 326 -0.62 17.20 9.24
N LEU A 327 0.01 16.28 8.53
CA LEU A 327 -0.06 16.20 7.07
C LEU A 327 -1.50 15.91 6.62
N THR A 328 -1.97 16.60 5.59
CA THR A 328 -3.26 16.31 4.97
C THR A 328 -3.24 15.03 4.15
N SER A 329 -4.38 14.34 4.09
CA SER A 329 -4.59 13.20 3.21
C SER A 329 -5.96 13.27 2.55
N ASP A 330 -6.14 12.55 1.47
CA ASP A 330 -7.37 12.55 0.67
C ASP A 330 -8.57 11.91 1.39
N VAL A 331 -8.32 11.11 2.43
CA VAL A 331 -9.36 10.36 3.16
C VAL A 331 -9.74 10.97 4.51
N GLY A 332 -9.44 12.24 4.76
CA GLY A 332 -9.81 12.94 5.99
C GLY A 332 -8.97 12.60 7.23
N TRP A 333 -8.06 11.65 7.16
CA TRP A 333 -7.09 11.37 8.23
C TRP A 333 -5.95 12.38 8.23
N ARG A 334 -5.38 12.66 9.40
CA ARG A 334 -4.12 13.40 9.49
C ARG A 334 -2.98 12.41 9.64
N LEU A 335 -1.91 12.64 8.88
CA LEU A 335 -0.71 11.83 8.87
C LEU A 335 0.42 12.59 9.55
N TYR A 336 1.46 11.87 9.93
CA TYR A 336 2.61 12.40 10.63
C TYR A 336 3.89 11.80 10.06
N GLY A 337 4.93 12.59 10.01
CA GLY A 337 6.25 12.15 9.58
C GLY A 337 6.85 11.11 10.53
N LEU A 338 7.62 10.19 9.97
CA LEU A 338 8.27 9.09 10.69
C LEU A 338 9.71 9.41 11.10
N ASP A 339 10.33 10.40 10.46
CA ASP A 339 11.73 10.81 10.65
C ASP A 339 12.69 9.60 10.64
N LEU A 340 12.60 8.80 9.58
CA LEU A 340 13.38 7.57 9.48
C LEU A 340 14.88 7.85 9.39
N PRO A 341 15.72 7.05 10.08
CA PRO A 341 17.16 7.12 9.95
C PRO A 341 17.64 6.91 8.51
N ALA A 342 18.74 7.54 8.13
CA ALA A 342 19.31 7.45 6.78
C ALA A 342 19.52 6.00 6.32
N SER A 343 20.04 5.11 7.19
CA SER A 343 20.24 3.70 6.87
C SER A 343 18.94 2.95 6.57
N VAL A 344 17.85 3.31 7.25
CA VAL A 344 16.53 2.71 7.01
C VAL A 344 15.97 3.20 5.67
N LEU A 345 16.12 4.49 5.37
CA LEU A 345 15.70 5.06 4.08
C LEU A 345 16.48 4.44 2.90
N GLU A 346 17.80 4.31 3.00
CA GLU A 346 18.62 3.69 1.96
C GLU A 346 18.20 2.23 1.69
N ALA A 347 17.97 1.45 2.75
CA ALA A 347 17.51 0.07 2.63
C ALA A 347 16.12 -0.02 1.98
N LEU A 348 15.17 0.78 2.48
CA LEU A 348 13.78 0.83 2.02
C LEU A 348 13.67 1.31 0.58
N TYR A 349 14.37 2.39 0.23
CA TYR A 349 14.27 3.03 -1.08
C TYR A 349 14.96 2.24 -2.20
N ARG A 350 16.07 1.59 -1.91
CA ARG A 350 16.88 1.01 -2.98
C ARG A 350 17.53 -0.33 -2.63
N GLY A 351 18.12 -0.44 -1.45
CA GLY A 351 18.98 -1.57 -1.09
C GLY A 351 18.27 -2.91 -1.19
N ASN A 352 17.03 -2.99 -0.65
CA ASN A 352 16.24 -4.22 -0.66
C ASN A 352 15.78 -4.61 -2.07
N ALA A 353 15.33 -3.64 -2.87
CA ALA A 353 14.91 -3.89 -4.24
C ALA A 353 16.08 -4.40 -5.08
N LYS A 354 17.27 -3.77 -4.98
CA LYS A 354 18.47 -4.24 -5.69
C LYS A 354 18.86 -5.65 -5.32
N ARG A 355 18.87 -5.97 -4.03
CA ARG A 355 19.17 -7.33 -3.54
C ARG A 355 18.19 -8.37 -4.08
N LEU A 356 16.89 -8.08 -4.06
CA LEU A 356 15.86 -9.02 -4.52
C LEU A 356 15.85 -9.21 -6.03
N LEU A 357 16.17 -8.16 -6.78
CA LEU A 357 16.21 -8.19 -8.25
C LEU A 357 17.57 -8.63 -8.79
N ASN A 358 18.54 -8.94 -7.92
CA ASN A 358 19.92 -9.24 -8.26
C ASN A 358 20.54 -8.16 -9.17
N TRP A 359 20.30 -6.88 -8.87
CA TRP A 359 20.91 -5.75 -9.56
C TRP A 359 22.20 -5.32 -8.87
N GLU A 360 23.27 -5.29 -9.64
CA GLU A 360 24.55 -4.75 -9.20
C GLU A 360 24.56 -3.20 -9.13
#